data_dbfac897f92b0cdd4679b8826a468bd7
#
_entry.id   dbfac897f92b0cdd4679b8826a468bd7
#
_cell.length_a   1.000
_cell.length_b   1.000
_cell.length_c   1.000
_cell.angle_alpha   90.00
_cell.angle_beta   90.00
_cell.angle_gamma   90.00
#
_symmetry.space_group_name_H-M   'P 1'
#
loop_
_entity.id
_entity.type
_entity.pdbx_description
1 polymer ?
#
loop_
_entity_poly.entity_id
_entity_poly.type
_entity_poly.pdbx_seq_one_letter_code
_entity_poly.pdbx_strand_id
1 'polypeptide(L)'
;RSTLMRSSAASDVYKRQSEAELKKRRAAVTEQNKLYDSITEFIRPQLCDLENILKNIENNSGDISVNYAGACVVNVYIKRISNLLIMAKSRKMLNAFELENSIRELAEYISVYGISCSFFSNVSGEISAEKTIALFKFIGIFIRHIMNCTDALLFNLKVHDRFIDLKINCDSKNEMKIPDDLLDDITKLGGNVTTEYDADTLFVFVRMQSGGDDI
;
A
#
# COMPACT_ATOMS: atom_id res chain seq x y z
N ARG A 1 -30.56 54.54 23.85
CA ARG A 1 -29.22 53.95 24.21
C ARG A 1 -29.18 52.41 24.14
N SER A 2 -30.33 51.70 24.14
CA SER A 2 -30.41 50.23 24.19
C SER A 2 -30.17 49.53 22.85
N THR A 3 -30.42 50.15 21.70
CA THR A 3 -30.30 49.54 20.35
C THR A 3 -28.86 49.43 19.83
N LEU A 4 -27.99 50.36 20.19
CA LEU A 4 -26.58 50.38 19.82
C LEU A 4 -25.75 49.26 20.49
N MET A 5 -26.06 48.94 21.76
CA MET A 5 -25.39 47.87 22.46
C MET A 5 -25.75 46.46 21.94
N ARG A 6 -26.97 46.25 21.45
CA ARG A 6 -27.39 44.99 20.84
C ARG A 6 -26.71 44.74 19.47
N SER A 7 -26.48 45.78 18.69
CA SER A 7 -25.77 45.68 17.41
C SER A 7 -24.30 45.35 17.58
N SER A 8 -23.62 45.90 18.58
CA SER A 8 -22.22 45.61 18.88
C SER A 8 -22.04 44.17 19.35
N ALA A 9 -22.89 43.69 20.26
CA ALA A 9 -22.82 42.32 20.76
C ALA A 9 -23.06 41.28 19.64
N ALA A 10 -24.00 41.52 18.73
CA ALA A 10 -24.26 40.65 17.57
C ALA A 10 -23.09 40.64 16.61
N SER A 11 -22.43 41.76 16.36
CA SER A 11 -21.24 41.87 15.54
C SER A 11 -20.05 41.13 16.14
N ASP A 12 -19.87 41.19 17.46
CA ASP A 12 -18.80 40.51 18.19
C ASP A 12 -19.00 38.97 18.18
N VAL A 13 -20.25 38.52 18.33
CA VAL A 13 -20.58 37.09 18.20
C VAL A 13 -20.30 36.58 16.79
N TYR A 14 -20.70 37.30 15.77
CA TYR A 14 -20.43 36.94 14.36
C TYR A 14 -18.93 36.88 14.06
N LYS A 15 -18.15 37.88 14.53
CA LYS A 15 -16.69 37.85 14.39
C LYS A 15 -16.07 36.60 15.05
N ARG A 16 -16.44 36.32 16.29
CA ARG A 16 -15.93 35.14 17.02
C ARG A 16 -16.28 33.81 16.32
N GLN A 17 -17.50 33.72 15.78
CA GLN A 17 -17.92 32.54 15.02
C GLN A 17 -17.11 32.39 13.73
N SER A 18 -16.92 33.48 12.97
CA SER A 18 -16.12 33.50 11.76
C SER A 18 -14.65 33.15 12.02
N GLU A 19 -14.06 33.69 13.09
CA GLU A 19 -12.68 33.36 13.49
C GLU A 19 -12.54 31.91 13.92
N ALA A 20 -13.51 31.36 14.66
CA ALA A 20 -13.53 29.95 15.06
C ALA A 20 -13.64 29.02 13.85
N GLU A 21 -14.49 29.35 12.89
CA GLU A 21 -14.63 28.59 11.66
C GLU A 21 -13.37 28.63 10.78
N LEU A 22 -12.74 29.81 10.68
CA LEU A 22 -11.47 29.96 9.95
C LEU A 22 -10.34 29.15 10.62
N LYS A 23 -10.29 29.15 11.95
CA LYS A 23 -9.34 28.37 12.73
C LYS A 23 -9.54 26.86 12.51
N LYS A 24 -10.80 26.41 12.47
CA LYS A 24 -11.16 25.02 12.19
C LYS A 24 -10.75 24.58 10.77
N ARG A 25 -11.02 25.44 9.79
CA ARG A 25 -10.59 25.18 8.39
C ARG A 25 -9.07 25.11 8.24
N ARG A 26 -8.34 26.06 8.87
CA ARG A 26 -6.87 26.03 8.87
C ARG A 26 -6.30 24.77 9.52
N ALA A 27 -6.86 24.34 10.64
CA ALA A 27 -6.46 23.11 11.32
C ALA A 27 -6.69 21.88 10.42
N ALA A 28 -7.84 21.79 9.75
CA ALA A 28 -8.15 20.71 8.82
C ALA A 28 -7.17 20.65 7.63
N VAL A 29 -6.85 21.80 7.01
CA VAL A 29 -5.87 21.89 5.92
C VAL A 29 -4.48 21.48 6.40
N THR A 30 -4.08 21.93 7.60
CA THR A 30 -2.77 21.54 8.16
C THR A 30 -2.69 20.03 8.41
N GLU A 31 -3.76 19.43 8.92
CA GLU A 31 -3.81 17.97 9.14
C GLU A 31 -3.77 17.21 7.81
N GLN A 32 -4.50 17.68 6.79
CA GLN A 32 -4.48 17.11 5.46
C GLN A 32 -3.08 17.17 4.82
N ASN A 33 -2.38 18.32 4.95
CA ASN A 33 -1.01 18.44 4.42
C ASN A 33 -0.05 17.47 5.11
N LYS A 34 -0.12 17.34 6.44
CA LYS A 34 0.68 16.35 7.18
C LYS A 34 0.44 14.91 6.70
N LEU A 35 -0.81 14.58 6.35
CA LEU A 35 -1.12 13.28 5.78
C LEU A 35 -0.43 13.08 4.41
N TYR A 36 -0.54 14.06 3.53
CA TYR A 36 0.11 13.98 2.21
C TYR A 36 1.64 13.90 2.33
N ASP A 37 2.25 14.68 3.24
CA ASP A 37 3.67 14.61 3.51
C ASP A 37 4.08 13.20 3.96
N SER A 38 3.33 12.61 4.89
CA SER A 38 3.62 11.25 5.39
C SER A 38 3.45 10.16 4.31
N ILE A 39 2.44 10.30 3.44
CA ILE A 39 2.27 9.40 2.29
C ILE A 39 3.44 9.55 1.32
N THR A 40 3.84 10.78 1.01
CA THR A 40 4.96 11.06 0.10
C THR A 40 6.26 10.47 0.63
N GLU A 41 6.54 10.61 1.93
CA GLU A 41 7.71 9.97 2.55
C GLU A 41 7.65 8.44 2.44
N PHE A 42 6.47 7.85 2.65
CA PHE A 42 6.29 6.40 2.57
C PHE A 42 6.55 5.85 1.16
N ILE A 43 6.08 6.56 0.12
CA ILE A 43 6.22 6.13 -1.28
C ILE A 43 7.47 6.69 -1.97
N ARG A 44 8.31 7.46 -1.27
CA ARG A 44 9.53 8.07 -1.84
C ARG A 44 10.43 7.08 -2.58
N PRO A 45 10.73 5.86 -2.05
CA PRO A 45 11.55 4.88 -2.76
C PRO A 45 10.96 4.52 -4.13
N GLN A 46 9.64 4.33 -4.21
CA GLN A 46 8.94 3.97 -5.45
C GLN A 46 8.88 5.14 -6.43
N LEU A 47 8.79 6.37 -5.93
CA LEU A 47 8.90 7.57 -6.79
C LEU A 47 10.29 7.68 -7.42
N CYS A 48 11.36 7.38 -6.66
CA CYS A 48 12.71 7.33 -7.20
C CYS A 48 12.87 6.23 -8.26
N ASP A 49 12.29 5.04 -8.03
CA ASP A 49 12.31 3.96 -9.02
C ASP A 49 11.59 4.39 -10.31
N LEU A 50 10.42 4.97 -10.19
CA LEU A 50 9.65 5.47 -11.32
C LEU A 50 10.44 6.53 -12.11
N GLU A 51 11.07 7.48 -11.41
CA GLU A 51 11.92 8.49 -12.03
C GLU A 51 13.09 7.86 -12.81
N ASN A 52 13.74 6.85 -12.27
CA ASN A 52 14.82 6.12 -12.94
C ASN A 52 14.33 5.40 -14.19
N ILE A 53 13.17 4.74 -14.13
CA ILE A 53 12.57 4.07 -15.30
C ILE A 53 12.23 5.10 -16.38
N LEU A 54 11.66 6.26 -16.02
CA LEU A 54 11.33 7.32 -16.98
C LEU A 54 12.58 7.91 -17.64
N LYS A 55 13.68 8.09 -16.89
CA LYS A 55 14.98 8.50 -17.44
C LYS A 55 15.54 7.48 -18.43
N ASN A 56 15.36 6.18 -18.15
CA ASN A 56 15.77 5.12 -19.10
C ASN A 56 14.96 5.20 -20.40
N ILE A 57 13.66 5.49 -20.32
CA ILE A 57 12.81 5.70 -21.50
C ILE A 57 13.29 6.92 -22.29
N GLU A 58 13.52 8.05 -21.61
CA GLU A 58 14.00 9.29 -22.24
C GLU A 58 15.34 9.11 -22.95
N ASN A 59 16.25 8.37 -22.36
CA ASN A 59 17.59 8.10 -22.90
C ASN A 59 17.61 6.94 -23.92
N ASN A 60 16.48 6.34 -24.27
CA ASN A 60 16.37 5.14 -25.10
C ASN A 60 17.24 3.98 -24.58
N SER A 61 17.38 3.85 -23.26
CA SER A 61 18.16 2.79 -22.64
C SER A 61 17.30 1.54 -22.42
N GLY A 62 17.73 0.41 -22.99
CA GLY A 62 17.02 -0.87 -22.90
C GLY A 62 15.76 -0.95 -23.77
N ASP A 63 14.93 -1.96 -23.50
CA ASP A 63 13.65 -2.13 -24.18
C ASP A 63 12.61 -1.12 -23.64
N ILE A 64 12.18 -0.22 -24.53
CA ILE A 64 11.23 0.84 -24.21
C ILE A 64 9.89 0.23 -23.74
N SER A 65 9.43 -0.86 -24.35
CA SER A 65 8.18 -1.53 -23.99
C SER A 65 8.23 -2.07 -22.56
N VAL A 66 9.34 -2.73 -22.21
CA VAL A 66 9.58 -3.25 -20.84
C VAL A 66 9.64 -2.11 -19.82
N ASN A 67 10.33 -1.02 -20.15
CA ASN A 67 10.39 0.15 -19.27
C ASN A 67 9.00 0.77 -19.04
N TYR A 68 8.18 0.93 -20.08
CA TYR A 68 6.80 1.42 -19.92
C TYR A 68 5.95 0.50 -19.06
N ALA A 69 6.01 -0.80 -19.29
CA ALA A 69 5.28 -1.77 -18.47
C ALA A 69 5.76 -1.76 -17.01
N GLY A 70 7.07 -1.66 -16.78
CA GLY A 70 7.64 -1.49 -15.44
C GLY A 70 7.16 -0.21 -14.74
N ALA A 71 7.14 0.92 -15.46
CA ALA A 71 6.58 2.17 -14.93
C ALA A 71 5.11 2.02 -14.54
N CYS A 72 4.32 1.28 -15.31
CA CYS A 72 2.91 1.01 -15.00
C CYS A 72 2.76 0.19 -13.71
N VAL A 73 3.57 -0.85 -13.50
CA VAL A 73 3.56 -1.66 -12.27
C VAL A 73 3.88 -0.80 -11.06
N VAL A 74 4.94 0.02 -11.11
CA VAL A 74 5.32 0.93 -10.01
C VAL A 74 4.22 1.95 -9.74
N ASN A 75 3.63 2.53 -10.79
CA ASN A 75 2.56 3.52 -10.65
C ASN A 75 1.29 2.92 -10.00
N VAL A 76 0.91 1.71 -10.38
CA VAL A 76 -0.24 1.01 -9.76
C VAL A 76 0.04 0.71 -8.29
N TYR A 77 1.26 0.27 -7.96
CA TYR A 77 1.65 0.07 -6.57
C TYR A 77 1.53 1.37 -5.77
N ILE A 78 2.10 2.49 -6.26
CA ILE A 78 2.01 3.82 -5.63
C ILE A 78 0.54 4.22 -5.41
N LYS A 79 -0.30 4.09 -6.43
CA LYS A 79 -1.73 4.39 -6.35
C LYS A 79 -2.42 3.59 -5.26
N ARG A 80 -2.20 2.26 -5.22
CA ARG A 80 -2.89 1.37 -4.29
C ARG A 80 -2.42 1.54 -2.86
N ILE A 81 -1.11 1.63 -2.62
CA ILE A 81 -0.59 1.84 -1.26
C ILE A 81 -1.02 3.21 -0.71
N SER A 82 -1.04 4.26 -1.54
CA SER A 82 -1.52 5.59 -1.13
C SER A 82 -2.99 5.56 -0.74
N ASN A 83 -3.84 4.83 -1.47
CA ASN A 83 -5.25 4.66 -1.13
C ASN A 83 -5.43 3.92 0.20
N LEU A 84 -4.68 2.85 0.45
CA LEU A 84 -4.70 2.11 1.71
C LEU A 84 -4.26 3.00 2.89
N LEU A 85 -3.22 3.82 2.71
CA LEU A 85 -2.74 4.78 3.72
C LEU A 85 -3.79 5.86 4.04
N ILE A 86 -4.50 6.38 3.03
CA ILE A 86 -5.59 7.36 3.21
C ILE A 86 -6.75 6.71 3.99
N MET A 87 -7.15 5.50 3.65
CA MET A 87 -8.21 4.78 4.36
C MET A 87 -7.84 4.48 5.80
N ALA A 88 -6.60 4.05 6.04
CA ALA A 88 -6.06 3.76 7.37
C ALA A 88 -6.08 4.97 8.32
N LYS A 89 -5.99 6.19 7.80
CA LYS A 89 -6.09 7.42 8.61
C LYS A 89 -7.46 7.58 9.28
N SER A 90 -8.51 7.11 8.63
CA SER A 90 -9.89 7.26 9.09
C SER A 90 -10.46 5.99 9.74
N ARG A 91 -9.87 4.84 9.49
CA ARG A 91 -10.39 3.54 9.91
C ARG A 91 -9.27 2.65 10.44
N LYS A 92 -9.46 2.06 11.61
CA LYS A 92 -8.53 1.07 12.18
C LYS A 92 -8.65 -0.30 11.51
N MET A 93 -9.85 -0.61 10.99
CA MET A 93 -10.15 -1.85 10.27
C MET A 93 -10.54 -1.50 8.83
N LEU A 94 -10.07 -2.29 7.88
CA LEU A 94 -10.39 -2.18 6.45
C LEU A 94 -11.06 -3.47 5.99
N ASN A 95 -11.97 -3.35 5.04
CA ASN A 95 -12.57 -4.53 4.42
C ASN A 95 -11.47 -5.33 3.70
N ALA A 96 -11.46 -6.66 3.86
CA ALA A 96 -10.48 -7.54 3.24
C ALA A 96 -10.44 -7.41 1.69
N PHE A 97 -11.56 -7.01 1.07
CA PHE A 97 -11.63 -6.71 -0.36
C PHE A 97 -10.72 -5.55 -0.80
N GLU A 98 -10.34 -4.63 0.09
CA GLU A 98 -9.41 -3.55 -0.27
C GLU A 98 -7.99 -4.09 -0.55
N LEU A 99 -7.54 -5.06 0.26
CA LEU A 99 -6.29 -5.76 0.01
C LEU A 99 -6.38 -6.63 -1.24
N GLU A 100 -7.47 -7.39 -1.38
CA GLU A 100 -7.74 -8.23 -2.56
C GLU A 100 -7.68 -7.42 -3.85
N ASN A 101 -8.42 -6.32 -3.95
CA ASN A 101 -8.45 -5.45 -5.13
C ASN A 101 -7.09 -4.82 -5.42
N SER A 102 -6.31 -4.51 -4.36
CA SER A 102 -4.98 -3.94 -4.52
C SER A 102 -4.01 -4.97 -5.14
N ILE A 103 -4.05 -6.22 -4.67
CA ILE A 103 -3.22 -7.30 -5.23
C ILE A 103 -3.69 -7.68 -6.63
N ARG A 104 -4.99 -7.76 -6.89
CA ARG A 104 -5.57 -8.11 -8.19
C ARG A 104 -5.12 -7.12 -9.27
N GLU A 105 -5.29 -5.82 -9.03
CA GLU A 105 -4.85 -4.80 -9.98
C GLU A 105 -3.34 -4.87 -10.22
N LEU A 106 -2.54 -5.07 -9.18
CA LEU A 106 -1.09 -5.20 -9.30
C LEU A 106 -0.70 -6.42 -10.14
N ALA A 107 -1.36 -7.57 -9.92
CA ALA A 107 -1.14 -8.81 -10.70
C ALA A 107 -1.48 -8.63 -12.18
N GLU A 108 -2.54 -7.89 -12.51
CA GLU A 108 -2.89 -7.56 -13.89
C GLU A 108 -1.77 -6.79 -14.59
N TYR A 109 -1.19 -5.78 -13.94
CA TYR A 109 -0.08 -4.99 -14.53
C TYR A 109 1.24 -5.75 -14.59
N ILE A 110 1.49 -6.68 -13.64
CA ILE A 110 2.63 -7.61 -13.72
C ILE A 110 2.49 -8.51 -14.96
N SER A 111 1.27 -8.95 -15.27
CA SER A 111 1.03 -9.72 -16.50
C SER A 111 1.30 -8.90 -17.77
N VAL A 112 0.98 -7.60 -17.77
CA VAL A 112 1.32 -6.67 -18.88
C VAL A 112 2.83 -6.48 -19.00
N TYR A 113 3.57 -6.53 -17.89
CA TYR A 113 5.04 -6.48 -17.89
C TYR A 113 5.68 -7.70 -18.58
N GLY A 114 4.95 -8.80 -18.72
CA GLY A 114 5.39 -10.01 -19.40
C GLY A 114 5.63 -11.20 -18.46
N ILE A 115 5.36 -11.06 -17.16
CA ILE A 115 5.40 -12.17 -16.20
C ILE A 115 4.03 -12.85 -16.19
N SER A 116 3.99 -14.18 -16.38
CA SER A 116 2.73 -14.94 -16.24
C SER A 116 2.21 -14.87 -14.82
N CYS A 117 1.31 -13.94 -14.52
CA CYS A 117 0.84 -13.69 -13.17
C CYS A 117 -0.61 -14.17 -12.98
N SER A 118 -0.84 -14.99 -11.95
CA SER A 118 -2.17 -15.44 -11.55
C SER A 118 -2.47 -15.04 -10.11
N PHE A 119 -3.72 -14.68 -9.83
CA PHE A 119 -4.17 -14.32 -8.49
C PHE A 119 -5.47 -15.06 -8.14
N PHE A 120 -5.43 -15.80 -7.05
CA PHE A 120 -6.58 -16.46 -6.45
C PHE A 120 -6.85 -15.87 -5.08
N SER A 121 -8.12 -15.71 -4.73
CA SER A 121 -8.51 -15.15 -3.44
C SER A 121 -9.77 -15.82 -2.90
N ASN A 122 -9.81 -15.91 -1.58
CA ASN A 122 -11.00 -16.23 -0.80
C ASN A 122 -10.97 -15.38 0.46
N VAL A 123 -11.62 -14.22 0.41
CA VAL A 123 -11.54 -13.22 1.46
C VAL A 123 -12.91 -12.88 2.02
N SER A 124 -12.97 -12.66 3.32
CA SER A 124 -14.17 -12.20 4.02
C SER A 124 -13.77 -11.39 5.26
N GLY A 125 -14.67 -10.51 5.71
CA GLY A 125 -14.50 -9.75 6.93
C GLY A 125 -13.58 -8.53 6.80
N GLU A 126 -13.00 -8.15 7.91
CA GLU A 126 -12.14 -6.96 8.04
C GLU A 126 -10.75 -7.34 8.51
N ILE A 127 -9.76 -6.56 8.11
CA ILE A 127 -8.35 -6.68 8.48
C ILE A 127 -7.92 -5.37 9.14
N SER A 128 -7.04 -5.44 10.14
CA SER A 128 -6.38 -4.24 10.67
C SER A 128 -5.70 -3.46 9.55
N ALA A 129 -5.90 -2.15 9.55
CA ALA A 129 -5.32 -1.25 8.53
C ALA A 129 -3.79 -1.35 8.47
N GLU A 130 -3.12 -1.50 9.63
CA GLU A 130 -1.67 -1.67 9.71
C GLU A 130 -1.22 -2.96 9.02
N LYS A 131 -1.93 -4.08 9.27
CA LYS A 131 -1.62 -5.38 8.68
C LYS A 131 -1.88 -5.39 7.16
N THR A 132 -2.94 -4.72 6.72
CA THR A 132 -3.24 -4.52 5.29
C THR A 132 -2.10 -3.79 4.59
N ILE A 133 -1.62 -2.68 5.17
CA ILE A 133 -0.51 -1.88 4.64
C ILE A 133 0.79 -2.69 4.64
N ALA A 134 1.10 -3.38 5.75
CA ALA A 134 2.32 -4.18 5.87
C ALA A 134 2.37 -5.31 4.84
N LEU A 135 1.25 -6.03 4.64
CA LEU A 135 1.15 -7.09 3.62
C LEU A 135 1.31 -6.54 2.20
N PHE A 136 0.65 -5.43 1.88
CA PHE A 136 0.76 -4.85 0.54
C PHE A 136 2.14 -4.24 0.29
N LYS A 137 2.78 -3.66 1.32
CA LYS A 137 4.17 -3.22 1.28
C LYS A 137 5.11 -4.40 1.05
N PHE A 138 4.92 -5.52 1.78
CA PHE A 138 5.67 -6.75 1.59
C PHE A 138 5.61 -7.22 0.12
N ILE A 139 4.40 -7.29 -0.45
CA ILE A 139 4.20 -7.67 -1.85
C ILE A 139 4.94 -6.72 -2.80
N GLY A 140 4.84 -5.41 -2.60
CA GLY A 140 5.48 -4.43 -3.47
C GLY A 140 7.00 -4.51 -3.47
N ILE A 141 7.62 -4.71 -2.30
CA ILE A 141 9.06 -4.88 -2.20
C ILE A 141 9.48 -6.24 -2.78
N PHE A 142 8.73 -7.32 -2.49
CA PHE A 142 8.98 -8.64 -3.04
C PHE A 142 8.97 -8.61 -4.58
N ILE A 143 7.93 -8.02 -5.20
CA ILE A 143 7.83 -7.88 -6.65
C ILE A 143 9.03 -7.14 -7.23
N ARG A 144 9.46 -6.05 -6.62
CA ARG A 144 10.63 -5.29 -7.07
C ARG A 144 11.89 -6.18 -7.18
N HIS A 145 12.06 -7.13 -6.26
CA HIS A 145 13.21 -8.03 -6.26
C HIS A 145 13.12 -9.12 -7.33
N ILE A 146 11.90 -9.56 -7.67
CA ILE A 146 11.71 -10.71 -8.56
C ILE A 146 11.45 -10.36 -10.02
N MET A 147 11.00 -9.13 -10.34
CA MET A 147 10.54 -8.76 -11.68
C MET A 147 11.54 -9.07 -12.82
N ASN A 148 12.83 -9.05 -12.50
CA ASN A 148 13.88 -9.29 -13.52
C ASN A 148 14.37 -10.74 -13.54
N CYS A 149 13.84 -11.63 -12.72
CA CYS A 149 14.36 -12.99 -12.56
C CYS A 149 13.27 -14.07 -12.47
N THR A 150 12.01 -13.70 -12.69
CA THR A 150 10.89 -14.65 -12.73
C THR A 150 10.10 -14.51 -14.03
N ASP A 151 9.62 -15.62 -14.56
CA ASP A 151 8.74 -15.68 -15.72
C ASP A 151 7.29 -15.99 -15.32
N ALA A 152 7.08 -16.56 -14.12
CA ALA A 152 5.76 -16.88 -13.59
C ALA A 152 5.60 -16.56 -12.11
N LEU A 153 4.41 -16.08 -11.72
CA LEU A 153 4.06 -15.64 -10.39
C LEU A 153 2.62 -16.02 -10.05
N LEU A 154 2.43 -16.61 -8.88
CA LEU A 154 1.12 -16.98 -8.37
C LEU A 154 0.92 -16.38 -6.98
N PHE A 155 -0.14 -15.58 -6.83
CA PHE A 155 -0.63 -15.13 -5.53
C PHE A 155 -1.85 -15.92 -5.11
N ASN A 156 -1.93 -16.29 -3.84
CA ASN A 156 -3.12 -16.85 -3.23
C ASN A 156 -3.35 -16.16 -1.88
N LEU A 157 -4.45 -15.40 -1.78
CA LEU A 157 -4.84 -14.68 -0.57
C LEU A 157 -6.07 -15.35 0.03
N LYS A 158 -5.97 -15.72 1.30
CA LYS A 158 -7.12 -16.18 2.09
C LYS A 158 -7.26 -15.32 3.33
N VAL A 159 -8.46 -14.82 3.55
CA VAL A 159 -8.81 -14.13 4.80
C VAL A 159 -10.07 -14.78 5.32
N HIS A 160 -9.95 -15.50 6.42
CA HIS A 160 -11.05 -16.22 7.04
C HIS A 160 -10.83 -16.29 8.55
N ASP A 161 -11.93 -16.26 9.30
CA ASP A 161 -11.93 -16.28 10.76
C ASP A 161 -11.04 -15.16 11.34
N ARG A 162 -9.91 -15.55 11.91
CA ARG A 162 -8.95 -14.66 12.56
C ARG A 162 -7.61 -14.59 11.84
N PHE A 163 -7.48 -15.19 10.65
CA PHE A 163 -6.19 -15.32 9.98
C PHE A 163 -6.20 -14.76 8.57
N ILE A 164 -5.06 -14.21 8.21
CA ILE A 164 -4.69 -13.83 6.86
C ILE A 164 -3.57 -14.77 6.43
N ASP A 165 -3.79 -15.48 5.33
CA ASP A 165 -2.83 -16.35 4.69
C ASP A 165 -2.52 -15.80 3.30
N LEU A 166 -1.29 -15.39 3.06
CA LEU A 166 -0.78 -15.01 1.75
C LEU A 166 0.27 -16.03 1.32
N LYS A 167 0.04 -16.68 0.20
CA LYS A 167 1.01 -17.54 -0.46
C LYS A 167 1.46 -16.92 -1.76
N ILE A 168 2.76 -16.89 -1.99
CA ILE A 168 3.37 -16.43 -3.23
C ILE A 168 4.26 -17.54 -3.73
N ASN A 169 4.03 -17.99 -4.96
CA ASN A 169 4.90 -18.93 -5.63
C ASN A 169 5.49 -18.21 -6.85
N CYS A 170 6.78 -18.23 -7.00
CA CYS A 170 7.44 -17.72 -8.19
C CYS A 170 8.49 -18.68 -8.68
N ASP A 171 8.58 -18.84 -10.00
CA ASP A 171 9.70 -19.52 -10.61
C ASP A 171 10.94 -18.65 -10.48
N SER A 172 12.06 -19.25 -10.11
CA SER A 172 13.32 -18.54 -9.95
C SER A 172 14.47 -19.49 -10.24
N LYS A 173 15.25 -19.16 -11.24
CA LYS A 173 16.44 -19.93 -11.63
C LYS A 173 17.58 -19.87 -10.61
N ASN A 174 17.50 -18.99 -9.65
CA ASN A 174 18.52 -18.82 -8.60
C ASN A 174 17.85 -18.76 -7.23
N GLU A 175 18.49 -19.37 -6.25
CA GLU A 175 18.06 -19.26 -4.84
C GLU A 175 18.05 -17.78 -4.42
N MET A 176 16.85 -17.27 -4.15
CA MET A 176 16.63 -15.88 -3.80
C MET A 176 16.46 -15.76 -2.31
N LYS A 177 17.28 -14.91 -1.68
CA LYS A 177 17.08 -14.56 -0.27
C LYS A 177 16.12 -13.39 -0.18
N ILE A 178 15.07 -13.55 0.59
CA ILE A 178 14.19 -12.45 0.95
C ILE A 178 14.96 -11.54 1.91
N PRO A 179 15.04 -10.22 1.66
CA PRO A 179 15.72 -9.29 2.56
C PRO A 179 15.14 -9.31 3.98
N ASP A 180 15.99 -9.29 5.01
CA ASP A 180 15.57 -9.38 6.41
C ASP A 180 14.66 -8.22 6.83
N ASP A 181 14.87 -7.01 6.29
CA ASP A 181 14.04 -5.84 6.53
C ASP A 181 12.59 -6.01 6.04
N LEU A 182 12.38 -6.86 5.04
CA LEU A 182 11.07 -7.22 4.56
C LEU A 182 10.28 -8.08 5.56
N LEU A 183 10.98 -8.90 6.31
CA LEU A 183 10.40 -9.80 7.31
C LEU A 183 10.02 -9.05 8.59
N ASP A 184 10.78 -8.00 8.90
CA ASP A 184 10.66 -7.24 10.15
C ASP A 184 9.26 -6.62 10.35
N ASP A 185 8.70 -6.01 9.32
CA ASP A 185 7.39 -5.34 9.42
C ASP A 185 6.26 -6.36 9.69
N ILE A 186 6.34 -7.52 9.06
CA ILE A 186 5.37 -8.61 9.27
C ILE A 186 5.51 -9.20 10.67
N THR A 187 6.76 -9.45 11.12
CA THR A 187 7.05 -10.03 12.42
C THR A 187 6.65 -9.10 13.57
N LYS A 188 6.90 -7.79 13.45
CA LYS A 188 6.47 -6.78 14.43
C LYS A 188 4.96 -6.74 14.64
N LEU A 189 4.19 -7.13 13.64
CA LEU A 189 2.73 -7.21 13.70
C LEU A 189 2.20 -8.61 14.08
N GLY A 190 3.07 -9.46 14.65
CA GLY A 190 2.73 -10.81 15.09
C GLY A 190 2.52 -11.80 13.94
N GLY A 191 3.01 -11.49 12.75
CA GLY A 191 2.99 -12.37 11.60
C GLY A 191 4.21 -13.30 11.56
N ASN A 192 4.08 -14.37 10.79
CA ASN A 192 5.15 -15.31 10.48
C ASN A 192 5.34 -15.39 8.97
N VAL A 193 6.60 -15.40 8.52
CA VAL A 193 6.95 -15.60 7.12
C VAL A 193 7.83 -16.84 7.04
N THR A 194 7.43 -17.78 6.18
CA THR A 194 8.24 -18.97 5.86
C THR A 194 8.53 -18.99 4.38
N THR A 195 9.73 -19.44 4.05
CA THR A 195 10.18 -19.59 2.67
C THR A 195 10.69 -21.00 2.46
N GLU A 196 10.34 -21.58 1.33
CA GLU A 196 10.80 -22.90 0.91
C GLU A 196 11.21 -22.78 -0.57
N TYR A 197 12.30 -23.44 -0.91
CA TYR A 197 12.78 -23.50 -2.28
C TYR A 197 12.78 -24.95 -2.72
N ASP A 198 12.00 -25.27 -3.75
CA ASP A 198 11.93 -26.61 -4.30
C ASP A 198 12.12 -26.56 -5.83
N ALA A 199 13.12 -27.29 -6.32
CA ALA A 199 13.58 -27.22 -7.69
C ALA A 199 13.86 -25.76 -8.14
N ASP A 200 13.08 -25.23 -9.07
CA ASP A 200 13.20 -23.86 -9.57
C ASP A 200 12.06 -22.95 -9.10
N THR A 201 11.40 -23.29 -7.98
CA THR A 201 10.27 -22.54 -7.45
C THR A 201 10.52 -22.07 -6.02
N LEU A 202 10.38 -20.77 -5.78
CA LEU A 202 10.36 -20.17 -4.46
C LEU A 202 8.90 -20.11 -3.97
N PHE A 203 8.66 -20.70 -2.81
CA PHE A 203 7.40 -20.61 -2.08
C PHE A 203 7.57 -19.66 -0.90
N VAL A 204 6.72 -18.66 -0.83
CA VAL A 204 6.66 -17.72 0.29
C VAL A 204 5.30 -17.84 0.93
N PHE A 205 5.25 -18.08 2.23
CA PHE A 205 4.03 -18.13 2.98
C PHE A 205 4.06 -17.14 4.14
N VAL A 206 3.09 -16.23 4.14
CA VAL A 206 2.88 -15.25 5.20
C VAL A 206 1.58 -15.57 5.92
N ARG A 207 1.63 -15.74 7.23
CA ARG A 207 0.46 -15.90 8.10
C ARG A 207 0.45 -14.86 9.19
N MET A 208 -0.69 -14.22 9.41
CA MET A 208 -0.89 -13.31 10.53
C MET A 208 -2.36 -13.28 10.97
N GLN A 209 -2.63 -12.82 12.19
CA GLN A 209 -4.00 -12.64 12.65
C GLN A 209 -4.64 -11.43 11.94
N SER A 210 -5.94 -11.49 11.61
CA SER A 210 -6.65 -10.42 10.89
C SER A 210 -7.03 -9.25 11.79
N GLY A 211 -7.41 -9.50 13.05
CA GLY A 211 -7.83 -8.49 14.03
C GLY A 211 -6.66 -7.85 14.77
N GLY A 212 -6.90 -6.70 15.39
CA GLY A 212 -6.05 -6.21 16.46
C GLY A 212 -6.14 -7.17 17.65
N ASP A 213 -5.10 -7.19 18.48
CA ASP A 213 -5.08 -7.99 19.71
C ASP A 213 -6.36 -7.69 20.50
N ASP A 214 -7.19 -8.70 20.69
CA ASP A 214 -8.28 -8.65 21.66
C ASP A 214 -7.62 -8.50 23.04
N ILE A 215 -7.65 -7.27 23.57
CA ILE A 215 -7.40 -6.99 24.98
C ILE A 215 -8.61 -7.39 25.78
#